data_97afa07e44b86ccb1da384d3c137d522
#
_entry.id   97afa07e44b86ccb1da384d3c137d522
#
_cell.length_a   1.000
_cell.length_b   1.000
_cell.length_c   1.000
_cell.angle_alpha   90.00
_cell.angle_beta   90.00
_cell.angle_gamma   90.00
#
_symmetry.space_group_name_H-M   'P 1'
#
loop_
_entity.id
_entity.type
_entity.pdbx_description
1 polymer ?
#
loop_
_entity_poly.entity_id
_entity_poly.type
_entity_poly.pdbx_seq_one_letter_code
_entity_poly.pdbx_strand_id
1 'polypeptide(L)'
;MKSIFSKCLIAVCLWSLIGCANTGSVILKDITEAEVSSKISAGKTTRDEVRATFGSPLETTYTDGGLEIWKYEFEDISHFTKETVASAVLTLGLAGGKSKGTVKELIVLFDDDYVVKRFNMSESPVQRGSGLF
;
A
#
# COMPACT_ATOMS: atom_id res chain seq x y z
N MET A 1 10.13 -27.15 39.82
CA MET A 1 10.99 -26.22 39.07
C MET A 1 10.96 -26.41 37.55
N LYS A 2 11.00 -27.62 37.03
CA LYS A 2 10.96 -27.86 35.55
C LYS A 2 9.65 -27.37 34.85
N SER A 3 8.50 -27.46 35.54
CA SER A 3 7.20 -27.06 34.98
C SER A 3 7.02 -25.52 34.82
N ILE A 4 7.65 -24.73 35.69
CA ILE A 4 7.56 -23.27 35.66
C ILE A 4 8.45 -22.69 34.55
N PHE A 5 9.63 -23.27 34.33
CA PHE A 5 10.54 -22.90 33.25
C PHE A 5 9.93 -23.14 31.86
N SER A 6 9.23 -24.28 31.71
CA SER A 6 8.56 -24.63 30.45
C SER A 6 7.41 -23.66 30.12
N LYS A 7 6.64 -23.23 31.13
CA LYS A 7 5.53 -22.26 30.92
C LYS A 7 6.02 -20.84 30.64
N CYS A 8 7.12 -20.41 31.24
CA CYS A 8 7.77 -19.14 30.94
C CYS A 8 8.34 -19.10 29.52
N LEU A 9 8.95 -20.20 29.07
CA LEU A 9 9.52 -20.27 27.71
C LEU A 9 8.44 -20.15 26.63
N ILE A 10 7.27 -20.76 26.84
CA ILE A 10 6.12 -20.68 25.92
C ILE A 10 5.52 -19.27 25.91
N ALA A 11 5.44 -18.59 27.06
CA ALA A 11 4.91 -17.24 27.14
C ALA A 11 5.80 -16.21 26.45
N VAL A 12 7.13 -16.37 26.50
CA VAL A 12 8.08 -15.49 25.82
C VAL A 12 8.04 -15.68 24.30
N CYS A 13 7.83 -16.88 23.80
CA CYS A 13 7.67 -17.14 22.36
C CYS A 13 6.37 -16.58 21.77
N LEU A 14 5.29 -16.44 22.55
CA LEU A 14 4.04 -15.87 22.06
C LEU A 14 4.09 -14.32 21.92
N TRP A 15 5.00 -13.64 22.60
CA TRP A 15 5.11 -12.19 22.54
C TRP A 15 5.96 -11.67 21.37
N SER A 16 6.70 -12.53 20.69
CA SER A 16 7.54 -12.13 19.54
C SER A 16 6.82 -12.13 18.18
N LEU A 17 5.51 -12.40 18.13
CA LEU A 17 4.74 -12.46 16.88
C LEU A 17 3.96 -11.17 16.54
N ILE A 18 4.18 -10.06 17.27
CA ILE A 18 3.62 -8.76 16.89
C ILE A 18 4.58 -8.12 15.88
N GLY A 19 4.73 -8.75 14.74
CA GLY A 19 5.27 -8.13 13.54
C GLY A 19 4.15 -7.31 12.89
N CYS A 20 4.14 -6.01 13.10
CA CYS A 20 3.31 -5.10 12.30
C CYS A 20 3.82 -5.12 10.85
N ALA A 21 3.31 -6.04 10.05
CA ALA A 21 3.46 -5.98 8.60
C ALA A 21 2.48 -4.95 8.05
N ASN A 22 2.73 -3.67 8.32
CA ASN A 22 2.08 -2.59 7.59
C ASN A 22 2.77 -2.49 6.23
N THR A 23 2.15 -3.07 5.21
CA THR A 23 2.53 -2.82 3.83
C THR A 23 2.14 -1.39 3.48
N GLY A 24 3.09 -0.61 2.93
CA GLY A 24 2.92 0.83 2.64
C GLY A 24 1.68 1.17 1.81
N SER A 25 1.21 0.26 0.98
CA SER A 25 0.01 0.39 0.17
C SER A 25 -1.27 0.66 0.99
N VAL A 26 -1.42 0.09 2.18
CA VAL A 26 -2.64 0.28 3.01
C VAL A 26 -2.75 1.72 3.54
N ILE A 27 -1.63 2.38 3.79
CA ILE A 27 -1.60 3.76 4.29
C ILE A 27 -2.10 4.75 3.22
N LEU A 28 -1.86 4.46 1.93
CA LEU A 28 -2.32 5.31 0.83
C LEU A 28 -3.85 5.32 0.68
N LYS A 29 -4.58 4.37 1.26
CA LYS A 29 -6.04 4.28 1.14
C LYS A 29 -6.72 5.59 1.51
N ASP A 30 -6.39 6.12 2.67
CA ASP A 30 -7.07 7.26 3.27
C ASP A 30 -6.28 8.57 3.13
N ILE A 31 -5.10 8.53 2.48
CA ILE A 31 -4.22 9.70 2.30
C ILE A 31 -4.57 10.44 1.00
N THR A 32 -4.62 11.76 1.10
CA THR A 32 -4.76 12.69 -0.02
C THR A 32 -3.38 13.25 -0.44
N GLU A 33 -3.30 13.81 -1.66
CA GLU A 33 -2.08 14.49 -2.14
C GLU A 33 -1.63 15.62 -1.21
N ALA A 34 -2.57 16.39 -0.65
CA ALA A 34 -2.30 17.44 0.31
C ALA A 34 -1.67 16.92 1.60
N GLU A 35 -2.13 15.76 2.09
CA GLU A 35 -1.57 15.11 3.27
C GLU A 35 -0.19 14.52 3.01
N VAL A 36 0.06 13.95 1.83
CA VAL A 36 1.40 13.52 1.41
C VAL A 36 2.35 14.73 1.41
N SER A 37 1.93 15.84 0.81
CA SER A 37 2.72 17.09 0.77
C SER A 37 2.97 17.69 2.15
N SER A 38 2.13 17.40 3.14
CA SER A 38 2.37 17.81 4.53
C SER A 38 3.37 16.92 5.26
N LYS A 39 3.51 15.66 4.84
CA LYS A 39 4.36 14.64 5.46
C LYS A 39 5.73 14.52 4.80
N ILE A 40 5.81 14.82 3.51
CA ILE A 40 7.05 14.77 2.72
C ILE A 40 7.44 16.18 2.29
N SER A 41 8.67 16.58 2.61
CA SER A 41 9.26 17.81 2.15
C SER A 41 10.51 17.52 1.33
N ALA A 42 10.52 17.93 0.06
CA ALA A 42 11.71 17.82 -0.78
C ALA A 42 12.88 18.59 -0.18
N GLY A 43 14.06 18.00 -0.20
CA GLY A 43 15.28 18.53 0.39
C GLY A 43 15.39 18.42 1.92
N LYS A 44 14.40 17.76 2.59
CA LYS A 44 14.41 17.62 4.06
C LYS A 44 14.09 16.20 4.51
N THR A 45 13.00 15.61 4.03
CA THR A 45 12.55 14.29 4.48
C THR A 45 13.52 13.22 4.01
N THR A 46 13.99 12.41 4.93
CA THR A 46 14.90 11.31 4.65
C THR A 46 14.14 10.05 4.21
N ARG A 47 14.86 9.12 3.58
CA ARG A 47 14.36 7.81 3.18
C ARG A 47 13.77 7.03 4.36
N ASP A 48 14.41 7.08 5.52
CA ASP A 48 13.95 6.38 6.72
C ASP A 48 12.65 6.98 7.27
N GLU A 49 12.49 8.30 7.20
CA GLU A 49 11.25 8.98 7.57
C GLU A 49 10.11 8.65 6.60
N VAL A 50 10.39 8.55 5.30
CA VAL A 50 9.41 8.08 4.31
C VAL A 50 8.97 6.66 4.64
N ARG A 51 9.91 5.76 4.94
CA ARG A 51 9.61 4.38 5.34
C ARG A 51 8.85 4.30 6.66
N ALA A 52 9.17 5.12 7.63
CA ALA A 52 8.44 5.19 8.90
C ALA A 52 7.00 5.68 8.71
N THR A 53 6.78 6.59 7.76
CA THR A 53 5.47 7.20 7.49
C THR A 53 4.58 6.33 6.61
N PHE A 54 5.13 5.76 5.53
CA PHE A 54 4.36 5.03 4.50
C PHE A 54 4.61 3.52 4.49
N GLY A 55 5.55 3.03 5.30
CA GLY A 55 5.96 1.64 5.33
C GLY A 55 6.94 1.29 4.21
N SER A 56 7.02 0.00 3.88
CA SER A 56 7.86 -0.47 2.79
C SER A 56 7.24 -0.16 1.42
N PRO A 57 8.04 0.29 0.45
CA PRO A 57 7.54 0.51 -0.91
C PRO A 57 7.13 -0.83 -1.56
N LEU A 58 6.20 -0.74 -2.51
CA LEU A 58 5.82 -1.87 -3.36
C LEU A 58 6.98 -2.26 -4.28
N GLU A 59 7.68 -1.26 -4.80
CA GLU A 59 8.78 -1.43 -5.74
C GLU A 59 9.88 -0.40 -5.46
N THR A 60 11.13 -0.84 -5.63
CA THR A 60 12.32 0.01 -5.59
C THR A 60 13.06 -0.11 -6.91
N THR A 61 13.27 1.00 -7.59
CA THR A 61 14.01 1.10 -8.84
C THR A 61 15.09 2.18 -8.75
N TYR A 62 15.92 2.29 -9.78
CA TYR A 62 17.01 3.26 -9.85
C TYR A 62 16.99 3.97 -11.19
N THR A 63 17.34 5.26 -11.18
CA THR A 63 17.58 6.01 -12.41
C THR A 63 18.90 5.57 -13.07
N ASP A 64 19.11 5.97 -14.32
CA ASP A 64 20.41 5.76 -15.01
C ASP A 64 21.59 6.38 -14.24
N GLY A 65 21.34 7.44 -13.47
CA GLY A 65 22.32 8.07 -12.60
C GLY A 65 22.47 7.43 -11.22
N GLY A 66 21.78 6.31 -10.94
CA GLY A 66 21.89 5.57 -9.69
C GLY A 66 21.01 6.09 -8.53
N LEU A 67 20.19 7.11 -8.75
CA LEU A 67 19.29 7.62 -7.72
C LEU A 67 18.15 6.64 -7.47
N GLU A 68 17.82 6.43 -6.19
CA GLU A 68 16.80 5.48 -5.76
C GLU A 68 15.38 6.06 -5.94
N ILE A 69 14.48 5.24 -6.49
CA ILE A 69 13.06 5.56 -6.67
C ILE A 69 12.23 4.52 -5.91
N TRP A 70 11.32 4.99 -5.07
CA TRP A 70 10.33 4.16 -4.42
C TRP A 70 8.95 4.40 -4.99
N LYS A 71 8.26 3.30 -5.25
CA LYS A 71 6.86 3.28 -5.67
C LYS A 71 5.98 2.67 -4.59
N TYR A 72 4.95 3.40 -4.21
CA TYR A 72 3.85 2.93 -3.38
C TYR A 72 2.58 2.92 -4.22
N GLU A 73 1.79 1.88 -4.10
CA GLU A 73 0.54 1.75 -4.84
C GLU A 73 -0.56 1.22 -3.92
N PHE A 74 -1.73 1.79 -4.01
CA PHE A 74 -2.93 1.30 -3.37
C PHE A 74 -4.06 1.22 -4.40
N GLU A 75 -4.62 0.05 -4.58
CA GLU A 75 -5.74 -0.20 -5.46
C GLU A 75 -6.98 -0.48 -4.61
N ASP A 76 -7.97 0.41 -4.67
CA ASP A 76 -9.30 0.21 -4.09
C ASP A 76 -10.24 -0.23 -5.18
N ILE A 77 -10.49 -1.53 -5.24
CA ILE A 77 -11.48 -2.10 -6.15
C ILE A 77 -12.74 -2.38 -5.35
N SER A 78 -13.74 -1.53 -5.48
CA SER A 78 -15.07 -1.80 -4.96
C SER A 78 -15.73 -2.92 -5.78
N HIS A 79 -15.57 -4.15 -5.30
CA HIS A 79 -16.02 -5.34 -6.01
C HIS A 79 -17.54 -5.51 -6.10
N PHE A 80 -18.32 -4.76 -5.29
CA PHE A 80 -19.76 -4.97 -5.24
C PHE A 80 -20.52 -3.65 -4.99
N THR A 81 -21.04 -3.07 -6.05
CA THR A 81 -22.18 -2.17 -5.90
C THR A 81 -23.43 -3.00 -5.62
N LYS A 82 -24.42 -2.44 -4.92
CA LYS A 82 -25.70 -3.13 -4.64
C LYS A 82 -26.37 -3.63 -5.92
N GLU A 83 -26.20 -2.92 -7.04
CA GLU A 83 -26.69 -3.31 -8.35
C GLU A 83 -25.97 -4.55 -8.91
N THR A 84 -24.67 -4.67 -8.67
CA THR A 84 -23.88 -5.85 -9.13
C THR A 84 -24.29 -7.11 -8.37
N VAL A 85 -24.60 -7.00 -7.08
CA VAL A 85 -25.09 -8.11 -6.27
C VAL A 85 -26.48 -8.55 -6.75
N ALA A 86 -27.39 -7.59 -6.99
CA ALA A 86 -28.73 -7.89 -7.49
C ALA A 86 -28.71 -8.57 -8.86
N SER A 87 -27.87 -8.10 -9.79
CA SER A 87 -27.74 -8.72 -11.13
C SER A 87 -27.08 -10.10 -11.06
N ALA A 88 -26.07 -10.30 -10.21
CA ALA A 88 -25.41 -11.58 -10.01
C ALA A 88 -26.37 -12.65 -9.45
N VAL A 89 -27.27 -12.26 -8.55
CA VAL A 89 -28.30 -13.17 -8.01
C VAL A 89 -29.35 -13.51 -9.08
N LEU A 90 -29.77 -12.53 -9.89
CA LEU A 90 -30.77 -12.75 -10.95
C LEU A 90 -30.25 -13.58 -12.13
N THR A 91 -28.95 -13.50 -12.42
CA THR A 91 -28.33 -14.18 -13.58
C THR A 91 -27.51 -15.42 -13.19
N LEU A 92 -27.62 -15.89 -11.95
CA LEU A 92 -26.84 -17.03 -11.43
C LEU A 92 -25.32 -16.86 -11.61
N GLY A 93 -24.83 -15.62 -11.57
CA GLY A 93 -23.41 -15.33 -11.71
C GLY A 93 -22.88 -15.32 -13.16
N LEU A 94 -23.72 -15.47 -14.17
CA LEU A 94 -23.31 -15.52 -15.59
C LEU A 94 -23.14 -14.12 -16.22
N ALA A 95 -23.68 -13.07 -15.59
CA ALA A 95 -23.46 -11.71 -16.04
C ALA A 95 -22.12 -11.19 -15.49
N GLY A 96 -21.17 -10.96 -16.37
CA GLY A 96 -19.89 -10.36 -16.04
C GLY A 96 -20.07 -9.00 -15.33
N GLY A 97 -19.59 -8.89 -14.09
CA GLY A 97 -19.65 -7.66 -13.31
C GLY A 97 -18.57 -6.68 -13.77
N LYS A 98 -18.93 -5.40 -13.92
CA LYS A 98 -17.95 -4.30 -14.05
C LYS A 98 -17.61 -3.81 -12.66
N SER A 99 -16.37 -3.95 -12.24
CA SER A 99 -15.87 -3.32 -11.02
C SER A 99 -15.24 -1.97 -11.36
N LYS A 100 -15.58 -0.96 -10.60
CA LYS A 100 -14.93 0.35 -10.65
C LYS A 100 -14.06 0.49 -9.41
N GLY A 101 -12.89 1.03 -9.58
CA GLY A 101 -11.95 1.26 -8.50
C GLY A 101 -11.13 2.51 -8.74
N THR A 102 -10.30 2.82 -7.76
CA THR A 102 -9.33 3.92 -7.84
C THR A 102 -7.97 3.34 -7.50
N VAL A 103 -6.96 3.70 -8.29
CA VAL A 103 -5.55 3.43 -7.96
C VAL A 103 -4.91 4.72 -7.52
N LYS A 104 -4.31 4.71 -6.34
CA LYS A 104 -3.45 5.76 -5.82
C LYS A 104 -2.00 5.30 -5.93
N GLU A 105 -1.17 6.14 -6.50
CA GLU A 105 0.25 5.88 -6.68
C GLU A 105 1.05 7.03 -6.10
N LEU A 106 2.05 6.73 -5.28
CA LEU A 106 3.03 7.68 -4.78
C LEU A 106 4.42 7.23 -5.24
N ILE A 107 5.10 8.09 -5.97
CA ILE A 107 6.48 7.90 -6.42
C ILE A 107 7.36 8.88 -5.66
N VAL A 108 8.44 8.40 -5.05
CA VAL A 108 9.42 9.18 -4.31
C VAL A 108 10.80 8.94 -4.91
N LEU A 109 11.44 10.00 -5.37
CA LEU A 109 12.82 10.01 -5.85
C LEU A 109 13.73 10.56 -4.75
N PHE A 110 14.79 9.83 -4.42
CA PHE A 110 15.81 10.24 -3.45
C PHE A 110 17.06 10.76 -4.17
N ASP A 111 17.82 11.60 -3.50
CA ASP A 111 19.14 12.02 -3.92
C ASP A 111 20.24 11.06 -3.40
N ASP A 112 21.51 11.41 -3.65
CA ASP A 112 22.67 10.60 -3.24
C ASP A 112 22.82 10.52 -1.71
N ASP A 113 22.25 11.46 -0.96
CA ASP A 113 22.25 11.49 0.51
C ASP A 113 21.00 10.80 1.11
N TYR A 114 20.20 10.11 0.28
CA TYR A 114 18.94 9.47 0.66
C TYR A 114 17.90 10.43 1.23
N VAL A 115 17.90 11.67 0.76
CA VAL A 115 16.88 12.68 1.04
C VAL A 115 15.91 12.78 -0.14
N VAL A 116 14.64 13.04 0.14
CA VAL A 116 13.63 13.19 -0.92
C VAL A 116 14.00 14.36 -1.83
N LYS A 117 14.32 14.05 -3.07
CA LYS A 117 14.59 15.05 -4.12
C LYS A 117 13.30 15.53 -4.77
N ARG A 118 12.39 14.62 -5.01
CA ARG A 118 11.06 14.87 -5.62
C ARG A 118 10.10 13.76 -5.25
N PHE A 119 8.84 14.09 -5.16
CA PHE A 119 7.77 13.10 -5.08
C PHE A 119 6.59 13.52 -5.96
N ASN A 120 5.77 12.56 -6.34
CA ASN A 120 4.53 12.77 -7.07
C ASN A 120 3.49 11.78 -6.58
N MET A 121 2.28 12.26 -6.30
CA MET A 121 1.13 11.41 -6.04
C MET A 121 0.13 11.55 -7.17
N SER A 122 -0.42 10.45 -7.62
CA SER A 122 -1.47 10.40 -8.62
C SER A 122 -2.61 9.51 -8.17
N GLU A 123 -3.81 9.87 -8.57
CA GLU A 123 -5.03 9.10 -8.37
C GLU A 123 -5.71 8.89 -9.71
N SER A 124 -5.96 7.64 -10.08
CA SER A 124 -6.53 7.29 -11.38
C SER A 124 -7.72 6.33 -11.21
N PRO A 125 -8.86 6.62 -11.88
CA PRO A 125 -9.97 5.69 -11.89
C PRO A 125 -9.62 4.45 -12.71
N VAL A 126 -9.91 3.27 -12.16
CA VAL A 126 -9.72 1.99 -12.84
C VAL A 126 -11.07 1.31 -13.06
N GLN A 127 -11.28 0.79 -14.25
CA GLN A 127 -12.41 -0.06 -14.57
C GLN A 127 -11.90 -1.42 -15.03
N ARG A 128 -12.24 -2.47 -14.27
CA ARG A 128 -11.97 -3.84 -14.67
C ARG A 128 -13.29 -4.50 -15.07
N GLY A 129 -13.39 -4.99 -16.29
CA GLY A 129 -14.47 -5.83 -16.75
C GLY A 129 -14.04 -7.29 -16.66
N SER A 130 -14.78 -8.12 -15.94
CA SER A 130 -14.67 -9.57 -16.05
C SER A 130 -15.62 -10.03 -17.16
N GLY A 131 -15.15 -10.01 -18.39
CA GLY A 131 -15.86 -10.58 -19.52
C GLY A 131 -15.11 -11.79 -20.07
N LEU A 132 -15.83 -12.86 -20.37
CA LEU A 132 -15.30 -14.07 -21.02
C LEU A 132 -15.10 -13.90 -22.54
N PHE A 133 -14.98 -12.64 -23.02
CA PHE A 133 -14.77 -12.36 -24.44
C PHE A 133 -13.75 -11.24 -24.59
#